data_7dea44eac251c0080a4e0be5e68c009e
#
_entry.id   7dea44eac251c0080a4e0be5e68c009e
#
_cell.length_a   1.000
_cell.length_b   1.000
_cell.length_c   1.000
_cell.angle_alpha   90.00
_cell.angle_beta   90.00
_cell.angle_gamma   90.00
#
_symmetry.space_group_name_H-M   'P 1'
#
loop_
_entity.id
_entity.type
_entity.pdbx_description
1 polymer ?
#
loop_
_entity_poly.entity_id
_entity_poly.type
_entity_poly.pdbx_seq_one_letter_code
_entity_poly.pdbx_strand_id
1 'polypeptide(L)'
;MPAYKDDKTGKWFAKFYYTDWQGNNKQKWKRGFATKKEALAFEREFLEKQACNPDMTFQSLYETYIEDMEGRLKDSTIQHKRNIYETKILPFFGRMPVNEIKATDIRRWQTKLMKDEYNYKPTYLKSINNQMNCIMNYAKRFYDLNTDPCGKAGSMGRSDAEEMDFWTLEEYLAFREGIKDKAVSYLCFEVLYWTGMREGELLALTAEDINLVDKTIRICKSYSRSHGKDIISTPKTKKSKRVVPIPDFLCQELTEYMNSMYMPRPKDRLFPYTKSYLAHEMQRGCKTTGIKKIRIHDLRHSHASLLINQGCDALMLADRLGHEKVSTTLNTYSHLFPHKQQALVRSLESLVGVINPVPEPPVGVLGIPPVIEPELPKEKASGNVIQMPIRKII
;
A
#
# COMPACT_ATOMS: atom_id res chain seq x y z
N MET A 1 0.72 -47.92 -32.07
CA MET A 1 0.82 -48.21 -30.65
C MET A 1 2.22 -47.89 -30.18
N PRO A 2 2.44 -47.08 -29.19
CA PRO A 2 3.74 -46.47 -28.90
C PRO A 2 4.62 -47.24 -27.91
N ALA A 3 4.35 -48.52 -27.60
CA ALA A 3 5.19 -49.36 -26.76
C ALA A 3 5.85 -50.45 -27.56
N TYR A 4 7.19 -50.51 -27.53
CA TYR A 4 8.03 -51.41 -28.31
C TYR A 4 8.93 -52.21 -27.35
N LYS A 5 9.33 -53.41 -27.78
CA LYS A 5 10.28 -54.23 -27.05
C LYS A 5 11.68 -54.00 -27.58
N ASP A 6 12.64 -53.79 -26.72
CA ASP A 6 14.06 -53.65 -27.08
C ASP A 6 14.69 -55.04 -27.16
N ASP A 7 15.07 -55.46 -28.36
CA ASP A 7 15.61 -56.79 -28.65
C ASP A 7 16.95 -57.05 -27.93
N LYS A 8 17.71 -56.01 -27.58
CA LYS A 8 18.98 -56.16 -26.90
C LYS A 8 18.83 -56.34 -25.39
N THR A 9 17.84 -55.70 -24.77
CA THR A 9 17.68 -55.70 -23.30
C THR A 9 16.49 -56.52 -22.84
N GLY A 10 15.62 -56.96 -23.75
CA GLY A 10 14.38 -57.65 -23.45
C GLY A 10 13.32 -56.81 -22.76
N LYS A 11 13.61 -55.51 -22.46
CA LYS A 11 12.73 -54.60 -21.76
C LYS A 11 11.89 -53.80 -22.74
N TRP A 12 10.79 -53.23 -22.22
CA TRP A 12 9.90 -52.42 -23.03
C TRP A 12 10.27 -50.92 -22.96
N PHE A 13 9.99 -50.19 -24.04
CA PHE A 13 10.12 -48.73 -24.06
C PHE A 13 8.88 -48.07 -24.69
N ALA A 14 8.57 -46.87 -24.22
CA ALA A 14 7.54 -46.01 -24.78
C ALA A 14 8.18 -44.99 -25.73
N LYS A 15 7.60 -44.85 -26.93
CA LYS A 15 7.99 -43.85 -27.93
C LYS A 15 6.72 -43.32 -28.58
N PHE A 16 6.43 -42.05 -28.34
CA PHE A 16 5.23 -41.39 -28.84
C PHE A 16 5.46 -39.93 -29.16
N TYR A 17 4.57 -39.36 -29.96
CA TYR A 17 4.58 -37.93 -30.27
C TYR A 17 3.55 -37.22 -29.40
N TYR A 18 3.84 -35.96 -29.05
CA TYR A 18 2.93 -35.08 -28.37
C TYR A 18 3.11 -33.66 -28.91
N THR A 19 2.07 -32.86 -28.84
CA THR A 19 2.11 -31.44 -29.21
C THR A 19 2.53 -30.62 -27.99
N ASP A 20 3.59 -29.82 -28.12
CA ASP A 20 4.00 -28.93 -27.05
C ASP A 20 3.05 -27.70 -26.96
N TRP A 21 3.26 -26.87 -25.95
CA TRP A 21 2.48 -25.66 -25.73
C TRP A 21 2.56 -24.62 -26.88
N GLN A 22 3.55 -24.69 -27.74
CA GLN A 22 3.72 -23.85 -28.94
C GLN A 22 3.03 -24.47 -30.18
N GLY A 23 2.40 -25.63 -30.05
CA GLY A 23 1.80 -26.34 -31.17
C GLY A 23 2.77 -27.19 -31.97
N ASN A 24 4.04 -27.32 -31.55
CA ASN A 24 5.03 -28.13 -32.22
C ASN A 24 4.93 -29.61 -31.84
N ASN A 25 5.02 -30.49 -32.81
CA ASN A 25 5.10 -31.92 -32.56
C ASN A 25 6.48 -32.33 -32.04
N LYS A 26 6.53 -32.82 -30.80
CA LYS A 26 7.75 -33.38 -30.18
C LYS A 26 7.63 -34.86 -29.93
N GLN A 27 8.76 -35.55 -29.86
CA GLN A 27 8.82 -36.98 -29.60
C GLN A 27 9.40 -37.24 -28.20
N LYS A 28 8.71 -38.11 -27.43
CA LYS A 28 9.17 -38.58 -26.10
C LYS A 28 9.60 -40.05 -26.18
N TRP A 29 10.75 -40.31 -25.55
CA TRP A 29 11.29 -41.66 -25.40
C TRP A 29 11.54 -41.95 -23.93
N LYS A 30 11.11 -43.13 -23.46
CA LYS A 30 11.48 -43.66 -22.14
C LYS A 30 11.65 -45.16 -22.23
N ARG A 31 12.82 -45.66 -21.80
CA ARG A 31 13.18 -47.07 -21.81
C ARG A 31 13.17 -47.66 -20.42
N GLY A 32 13.18 -49.00 -20.34
CA GLY A 32 13.44 -49.73 -19.09
C GLY A 32 12.22 -50.27 -18.36
N PHE A 33 11.04 -50.31 -19.01
CA PHE A 33 9.84 -50.90 -18.43
C PHE A 33 9.90 -52.42 -18.42
N ALA A 34 9.42 -53.05 -17.36
CA ALA A 34 9.40 -54.50 -17.26
C ALA A 34 8.30 -55.12 -18.16
N THR A 35 7.18 -54.40 -18.36
CA THR A 35 6.03 -54.91 -19.11
C THR A 35 5.55 -53.88 -20.16
N LYS A 36 4.86 -54.39 -21.22
CA LYS A 36 4.17 -53.55 -22.20
C LYS A 36 3.08 -52.69 -21.53
N LYS A 37 2.41 -53.21 -20.51
CA LYS A 37 1.38 -52.48 -19.79
C LYS A 37 1.93 -51.26 -19.05
N GLU A 38 3.10 -51.38 -18.45
CA GLU A 38 3.78 -50.23 -17.80
C GLU A 38 4.20 -49.17 -18.78
N ALA A 39 4.73 -49.57 -19.95
CA ALA A 39 5.11 -48.60 -20.99
C ALA A 39 3.90 -47.83 -21.56
N LEU A 40 2.75 -48.50 -21.74
CA LEU A 40 1.50 -47.89 -22.17
C LEU A 40 0.87 -47.03 -21.06
N ALA A 41 0.97 -47.47 -19.80
CA ALA A 41 0.49 -46.69 -18.66
C ALA A 41 1.29 -45.36 -18.53
N PHE A 42 2.62 -45.43 -18.73
CA PHE A 42 3.46 -44.25 -18.74
C PHE A 42 3.09 -43.26 -19.84
N GLU A 43 2.82 -43.74 -21.08
CA GLU A 43 2.35 -42.89 -22.17
C GLU A 43 1.06 -42.20 -21.81
N ARG A 44 0.06 -42.98 -21.35
CA ARG A 44 -1.27 -42.46 -21.00
C ARG A 44 -1.16 -41.39 -19.89
N GLU A 45 -0.43 -41.71 -18.82
CA GLU A 45 -0.18 -40.77 -17.72
C GLU A 45 0.58 -39.51 -18.20
N PHE A 46 1.53 -39.65 -19.12
CA PHE A 46 2.25 -38.52 -19.69
C PHE A 46 1.33 -37.64 -20.54
N LEU A 47 0.52 -38.24 -21.43
CA LEU A 47 -0.42 -37.49 -22.26
C LEU A 47 -1.55 -36.83 -21.44
N GLU A 48 -2.05 -37.49 -20.40
CA GLU A 48 -3.01 -36.89 -19.46
C GLU A 48 -2.39 -35.74 -18.70
N LYS A 49 -1.14 -35.87 -18.24
CA LYS A 49 -0.42 -34.76 -17.61
C LYS A 49 -0.10 -33.61 -18.56
N GLN A 50 0.21 -33.92 -19.83
CA GLN A 50 0.47 -32.92 -20.87
C GLN A 50 -0.81 -32.17 -21.28
N ALA A 51 -1.93 -32.86 -21.38
CA ALA A 51 -3.21 -32.22 -21.65
C ALA A 51 -3.64 -31.24 -20.57
N CYS A 52 -3.09 -31.38 -19.35
CA CYS A 52 -3.49 -30.62 -18.17
C CYS A 52 -2.39 -29.72 -17.59
N ASN A 53 -1.14 -29.72 -18.09
CA ASN A 53 -0.03 -28.95 -17.50
C ASN A 53 0.87 -28.31 -18.55
N PRO A 54 1.19 -27.02 -18.43
CA PRO A 54 2.12 -26.34 -19.33
C PRO A 54 3.55 -26.83 -19.10
N ASP A 55 4.21 -27.32 -20.13
CA ASP A 55 5.64 -27.68 -20.12
C ASP A 55 6.56 -26.52 -20.55
N MET A 56 5.98 -25.34 -20.70
CA MET A 56 6.72 -24.10 -20.96
C MET A 56 7.62 -23.72 -19.79
N THR A 57 8.72 -23.03 -20.08
CA THR A 57 9.56 -22.47 -19.01
C THR A 57 8.85 -21.32 -18.29
N PHE A 58 9.22 -21.08 -17.04
CA PHE A 58 8.70 -19.94 -16.29
C PHE A 58 9.04 -18.61 -16.96
N GLN A 59 10.18 -18.51 -17.64
CA GLN A 59 10.56 -17.36 -18.46
C GLN A 59 9.53 -17.10 -19.56
N SER A 60 9.15 -18.12 -20.35
CA SER A 60 8.16 -17.98 -21.42
C SER A 60 6.78 -17.62 -20.87
N LEU A 61 6.39 -18.21 -19.73
CA LEU A 61 5.16 -17.83 -19.04
C LEU A 61 5.16 -16.36 -18.62
N TYR A 62 6.30 -15.88 -18.09
CA TYR A 62 6.46 -14.48 -17.69
C TYR A 62 6.32 -13.53 -18.88
N GLU A 63 6.98 -13.83 -20.00
CA GLU A 63 6.92 -13.01 -21.21
C GLU A 63 5.48 -12.88 -21.71
N THR A 64 4.78 -14.00 -21.84
CA THR A 64 3.37 -14.02 -22.26
C THR A 64 2.46 -13.30 -21.24
N TYR A 65 2.71 -13.50 -19.94
CA TYR A 65 1.95 -12.81 -18.88
C TYR A 65 2.12 -11.29 -18.94
N ILE A 66 3.34 -10.81 -19.14
CA ILE A 66 3.60 -9.36 -19.22
C ILE A 66 2.97 -8.77 -20.49
N GLU A 67 3.10 -9.44 -21.62
CA GLU A 67 2.47 -9.01 -22.90
C GLU A 67 0.95 -8.86 -22.75
N ASP A 68 0.28 -9.87 -22.17
CA ASP A 68 -1.18 -9.79 -21.90
C ASP A 68 -1.53 -8.66 -20.92
N MET A 69 -0.69 -8.39 -19.92
CA MET A 69 -0.93 -7.36 -18.92
C MET A 69 -0.63 -5.93 -19.41
N GLU A 70 0.21 -5.73 -20.42
CA GLU A 70 0.55 -4.40 -20.95
C GLU A 70 -0.68 -3.66 -21.51
N GLY A 71 -1.61 -4.38 -22.13
CA GLY A 71 -2.87 -3.81 -22.61
C GLY A 71 -3.91 -3.53 -21.50
N ARG A 72 -3.72 -4.07 -20.30
CA ARG A 72 -4.73 -4.06 -19.21
C ARG A 72 -4.33 -3.22 -18.01
N LEU A 73 -3.05 -3.01 -17.78
CA LEU A 73 -2.52 -2.32 -16.60
C LEU A 73 -1.85 -1.00 -16.98
N LYS A 74 -1.78 -0.08 -16.01
CA LYS A 74 -1.01 1.15 -16.18
C LYS A 74 0.49 0.84 -16.30
N ASP A 75 1.20 1.58 -17.13
CA ASP A 75 2.65 1.42 -17.36
C ASP A 75 3.46 1.35 -16.05
N SER A 76 3.20 2.23 -15.09
CA SER A 76 3.87 2.20 -13.78
C SER A 76 3.68 0.89 -13.01
N THR A 77 2.55 0.20 -13.21
CA THR A 77 2.28 -1.10 -12.58
C THR A 77 3.06 -2.20 -13.30
N ILE A 78 3.13 -2.14 -14.63
CA ILE A 78 3.93 -3.07 -15.44
C ILE A 78 5.40 -2.94 -15.08
N GLN A 79 5.94 -1.74 -15.00
CA GLN A 79 7.34 -1.50 -14.62
C GLN A 79 7.67 -2.05 -13.22
N HIS A 80 6.77 -1.85 -12.26
CA HIS A 80 6.94 -2.44 -10.93
C HIS A 80 6.93 -3.97 -10.97
N LYS A 81 6.02 -4.57 -11.75
CA LYS A 81 5.97 -6.02 -11.95
C LYS A 81 7.26 -6.53 -12.62
N ARG A 82 7.69 -5.92 -13.73
CA ARG A 82 8.93 -6.28 -14.43
C ARG A 82 10.11 -6.29 -13.48
N ASN A 83 10.29 -5.23 -12.71
CA ASN A 83 11.38 -5.13 -11.75
C ASN A 83 11.39 -6.31 -10.76
N ILE A 84 10.24 -6.66 -10.15
CA ILE A 84 10.15 -7.77 -9.21
C ILE A 84 10.44 -9.10 -9.91
N TYR A 85 9.83 -9.36 -11.07
CA TYR A 85 10.05 -10.62 -11.79
C TYR A 85 11.52 -10.79 -12.20
N GLU A 86 12.09 -9.79 -12.84
CA GLU A 86 13.45 -9.85 -13.40
C GLU A 86 14.52 -9.92 -12.32
N THR A 87 14.32 -9.23 -11.18
CA THR A 87 15.34 -9.17 -10.13
C THR A 87 15.17 -10.22 -9.03
N LYS A 88 13.96 -10.74 -8.79
CA LYS A 88 13.65 -11.58 -7.62
C LYS A 88 13.13 -12.97 -7.96
N ILE A 89 12.45 -13.15 -9.08
CA ILE A 89 11.76 -14.39 -9.40
C ILE A 89 12.46 -15.15 -10.54
N LEU A 90 12.69 -14.51 -11.67
CA LEU A 90 13.34 -15.13 -12.83
C LEU A 90 14.74 -15.69 -12.57
N PRO A 91 15.61 -15.07 -11.76
CA PRO A 91 16.91 -15.66 -11.44
C PRO A 91 16.84 -17.03 -10.77
N PHE A 92 15.70 -17.36 -10.15
CA PHE A 92 15.49 -18.64 -9.49
C PHE A 92 14.68 -19.63 -10.34
N PHE A 93 13.58 -19.15 -10.94
CA PHE A 93 12.61 -20.03 -11.62
C PHE A 93 12.66 -19.99 -13.14
N GLY A 94 13.30 -19.00 -13.77
CA GLY A 94 13.18 -18.70 -15.19
C GLY A 94 13.39 -19.91 -16.13
N ARG A 95 14.34 -20.79 -15.80
CA ARG A 95 14.67 -21.99 -16.60
C ARG A 95 13.85 -23.23 -16.24
N MET A 96 13.05 -23.16 -15.17
CA MET A 96 12.27 -24.32 -14.71
C MET A 96 10.98 -24.45 -15.54
N PRO A 97 10.58 -25.65 -15.95
CA PRO A 97 9.25 -25.91 -16.47
C PRO A 97 8.19 -25.58 -15.41
N VAL A 98 7.13 -24.88 -15.81
CA VAL A 98 6.09 -24.40 -14.85
C VAL A 98 5.41 -25.56 -14.12
N ASN A 99 5.17 -26.67 -14.81
CA ASN A 99 4.57 -27.89 -14.26
C ASN A 99 5.47 -28.65 -13.27
N GLU A 100 6.77 -28.38 -13.27
CA GLU A 100 7.74 -29.04 -12.38
C GLU A 100 7.99 -28.24 -11.09
N ILE A 101 7.51 -26.99 -11.00
CA ILE A 101 7.69 -26.15 -9.81
C ILE A 101 6.89 -26.72 -8.64
N LYS A 102 7.59 -27.10 -7.58
CA LYS A 102 7.01 -27.67 -6.36
C LYS A 102 6.95 -26.67 -5.22
N ALA A 103 6.09 -26.95 -4.25
CA ALA A 103 6.01 -26.14 -3.03
C ALA A 103 7.36 -26.03 -2.29
N THR A 104 8.19 -27.07 -2.37
CA THR A 104 9.54 -27.08 -1.79
C THR A 104 10.48 -26.07 -2.47
N ASP A 105 10.32 -25.85 -3.79
CA ASP A 105 11.13 -24.88 -4.52
C ASP A 105 10.71 -23.45 -4.16
N ILE A 106 9.39 -23.22 -4.06
CA ILE A 106 8.83 -21.95 -3.55
C ILE A 106 9.36 -21.66 -2.14
N ARG A 107 9.31 -22.65 -1.23
CA ARG A 107 9.83 -22.47 0.15
C ARG A 107 11.32 -22.16 0.19
N ARG A 108 12.12 -22.87 -0.62
CA ARG A 108 13.57 -22.61 -0.73
C ARG A 108 13.86 -21.19 -1.22
N TRP A 109 13.12 -20.73 -2.23
CA TRP A 109 13.20 -19.36 -2.73
C TRP A 109 12.78 -18.32 -1.69
N GLN A 110 11.65 -18.53 -0.99
CA GLN A 110 11.20 -17.66 0.09
C GLN A 110 12.26 -17.58 1.21
N THR A 111 12.78 -18.73 1.66
CA THR A 111 13.82 -18.78 2.69
C THR A 111 15.08 -18.01 2.27
N LYS A 112 15.48 -18.10 0.98
CA LYS A 112 16.60 -17.33 0.46
C LYS A 112 16.36 -15.83 0.54
N LEU A 113 15.15 -15.36 0.17
CA LEU A 113 14.82 -13.93 0.21
C LEU A 113 14.61 -13.37 1.62
N MET A 114 14.24 -14.23 2.58
CA MET A 114 14.04 -13.84 3.99
C MET A 114 15.33 -13.82 4.80
N LYS A 115 16.48 -14.18 4.22
CA LYS A 115 17.76 -14.08 4.92
C LYS A 115 18.12 -12.64 5.21
N ASP A 116 18.73 -12.40 6.36
CA ASP A 116 19.12 -11.09 6.86
C ASP A 116 20.06 -10.32 5.92
N GLU A 117 20.84 -11.05 5.09
CA GLU A 117 21.72 -10.47 4.08
C GLU A 117 21.02 -9.48 3.13
N TYR A 118 19.72 -9.69 2.85
CA TYR A 118 18.94 -8.82 1.95
C TYR A 118 18.23 -7.68 2.67
N ASN A 119 18.04 -7.77 3.99
CA ASN A 119 17.36 -6.78 4.83
C ASN A 119 16.04 -6.25 4.22
N TYR A 120 15.25 -7.14 3.59
CA TYR A 120 13.97 -6.75 3.01
C TYR A 120 12.90 -6.56 4.09
N LYS A 121 12.18 -5.44 4.02
CA LYS A 121 11.01 -5.22 4.89
C LYS A 121 9.94 -6.31 4.67
N PRO A 122 9.24 -6.76 5.73
CA PRO A 122 8.20 -7.80 5.62
C PRO A 122 7.10 -7.49 4.60
N THR A 123 6.71 -6.23 4.47
CA THR A 123 5.73 -5.77 3.47
C THR A 123 6.23 -5.91 2.03
N TYR A 124 7.52 -5.70 1.79
CA TYR A 124 8.13 -5.91 0.48
C TYR A 124 8.21 -7.39 0.11
N LEU A 125 8.61 -8.25 1.06
CA LEU A 125 8.58 -9.71 0.88
C LEU A 125 7.17 -10.19 0.53
N LYS A 126 6.14 -9.67 1.21
CA LYS A 126 4.73 -9.93 0.87
C LYS A 126 4.38 -9.51 -0.55
N SER A 127 4.85 -8.34 -0.99
CA SER A 127 4.65 -7.85 -2.36
C SER A 127 5.30 -8.78 -3.39
N ILE A 128 6.53 -9.23 -3.17
CA ILE A 128 7.21 -10.19 -4.04
C ILE A 128 6.43 -11.52 -4.11
N ASN A 129 6.01 -12.04 -2.96
CA ASN A 129 5.20 -13.27 -2.90
C ASN A 129 3.88 -13.15 -3.67
N ASN A 130 3.23 -12.00 -3.57
CA ASN A 130 2.00 -11.74 -4.32
C ASN A 130 2.22 -11.74 -5.84
N GLN A 131 3.38 -11.28 -6.34
CA GLN A 131 3.68 -11.37 -7.78
C GLN A 131 3.84 -12.84 -8.21
N MET A 132 4.51 -13.68 -7.42
CA MET A 132 4.59 -15.11 -7.70
C MET A 132 3.22 -15.77 -7.73
N ASN A 133 2.35 -15.46 -6.77
CA ASN A 133 0.96 -15.93 -6.77
C ASN A 133 0.17 -15.46 -8.01
N CYS A 134 0.37 -14.20 -8.45
CA CYS A 134 -0.31 -13.67 -9.63
C CYS A 134 0.00 -14.47 -10.89
N ILE A 135 1.27 -14.77 -11.16
CA ILE A 135 1.65 -15.49 -12.37
C ILE A 135 1.28 -16.98 -12.32
N MET A 136 1.39 -17.61 -11.14
CA MET A 136 0.96 -19.01 -10.97
C MET A 136 -0.55 -19.15 -11.09
N ASN A 137 -1.32 -18.20 -10.59
CA ASN A 137 -2.77 -18.16 -10.81
C ASN A 137 -3.14 -17.88 -12.28
N TYR A 138 -2.34 -17.09 -12.99
CA TYR A 138 -2.49 -16.90 -14.43
C TYR A 138 -2.26 -18.24 -15.18
N ALA A 139 -1.20 -18.97 -14.82
CA ALA A 139 -0.93 -20.29 -15.39
C ALA A 139 -2.07 -21.29 -15.09
N LYS A 140 -2.61 -21.31 -13.88
CA LYS A 140 -3.77 -22.13 -13.50
C LYS A 140 -5.00 -21.79 -14.33
N ARG A 141 -5.24 -20.51 -14.62
CA ARG A 141 -6.44 -20.04 -15.32
C ARG A 141 -6.40 -20.25 -16.82
N PHE A 142 -5.23 -20.06 -17.45
CA PHE A 142 -5.11 -19.99 -18.90
C PHE A 142 -4.29 -21.12 -19.51
N TYR A 143 -3.56 -21.88 -18.69
CA TYR A 143 -2.68 -22.97 -19.12
C TYR A 143 -2.94 -24.26 -18.34
N ASP A 144 -4.10 -24.40 -17.72
CA ASP A 144 -4.56 -25.63 -17.04
C ASP A 144 -3.54 -26.23 -16.06
N LEU A 145 -2.78 -25.36 -15.36
CA LEU A 145 -1.88 -25.83 -14.32
C LEU A 145 -2.67 -26.39 -13.13
N ASN A 146 -2.71 -27.71 -12.99
CA ASN A 146 -3.50 -28.40 -11.97
C ASN A 146 -2.89 -28.39 -10.55
N THR A 147 -1.68 -27.87 -10.39
CA THR A 147 -0.98 -27.81 -9.11
C THR A 147 -1.05 -26.39 -8.52
N ASP A 148 -1.07 -26.32 -7.19
CA ASP A 148 -0.97 -25.05 -6.46
C ASP A 148 0.26 -25.05 -5.52
N PRO A 149 1.46 -24.89 -6.08
CA PRO A 149 2.67 -24.90 -5.28
C PRO A 149 2.77 -23.68 -4.37
N CYS A 150 2.21 -22.52 -4.78
CA CYS A 150 2.22 -21.31 -3.97
C CYS A 150 1.29 -21.41 -2.76
N GLY A 151 0.07 -21.93 -2.95
CA GLY A 151 -0.87 -22.15 -1.85
C GLY A 151 -0.32 -23.15 -0.82
N LYS A 152 0.27 -24.26 -1.29
CA LYS A 152 0.92 -25.25 -0.42
C LYS A 152 2.16 -24.71 0.30
N ALA A 153 2.96 -23.87 -0.34
CA ALA A 153 4.11 -23.25 0.29
C ALA A 153 3.75 -22.20 1.34
N GLY A 154 2.58 -21.58 1.20
CA GLY A 154 2.18 -20.46 2.03
C GLY A 154 2.85 -19.16 1.65
N SER A 155 2.58 -18.10 2.41
CA SER A 155 3.06 -16.75 2.13
C SER A 155 4.36 -16.44 2.87
N MET A 156 5.17 -15.53 2.34
CA MET A 156 6.25 -14.87 3.06
C MET A 156 5.92 -13.39 3.32
N GLY A 157 6.50 -12.85 4.39
CA GLY A 157 6.28 -11.46 4.81
C GLY A 157 4.90 -11.26 5.47
N ARG A 158 4.64 -10.01 5.88
CA ARG A 158 3.42 -9.59 6.57
C ARG A 158 2.77 -8.42 5.84
N SER A 159 1.47 -8.24 6.01
CA SER A 159 0.72 -7.09 5.48
C SER A 159 0.78 -5.88 6.40
N ASP A 160 1.13 -6.10 7.66
CA ASP A 160 1.12 -5.06 8.67
C ASP A 160 2.24 -4.06 8.38
N ALA A 161 1.84 -2.84 8.07
CA ALA A 161 2.77 -1.73 7.96
C ALA A 161 3.16 -1.27 9.38
N GLU A 162 4.40 -0.77 9.52
CA GLU A 162 4.82 -0.03 10.71
C GLU A 162 3.84 1.13 10.95
N GLU A 163 3.67 1.55 12.21
CA GLU A 163 2.89 2.73 12.55
C GLU A 163 3.33 3.92 11.71
N MET A 164 2.36 4.69 11.26
CA MET A 164 2.63 5.81 10.39
C MET A 164 3.09 7.00 11.20
N ASP A 165 4.27 7.51 10.89
CA ASP A 165 4.70 8.80 11.38
C ASP A 165 3.84 9.92 10.77
N PHE A 166 3.52 10.91 11.61
CA PHE A 166 2.89 12.15 11.17
C PHE A 166 3.39 13.32 12.04
N TRP A 167 3.20 14.53 11.57
CA TRP A 167 3.46 15.73 12.33
C TRP A 167 2.20 16.25 13.02
N THR A 168 2.34 16.71 14.24
CA THR A 168 1.35 17.57 14.87
C THR A 168 1.30 18.93 14.19
N LEU A 169 0.33 19.77 14.55
CA LEU A 169 0.26 21.14 14.02
C LEU A 169 1.51 21.94 14.41
N GLU A 170 1.97 21.81 15.64
CA GLU A 170 3.15 22.50 16.16
C GLU A 170 4.43 22.08 15.41
N GLU A 171 4.61 20.77 15.18
CA GLU A 171 5.72 20.24 14.41
C GLU A 171 5.71 20.75 12.98
N TYR A 172 4.53 20.80 12.34
CA TYR A 172 4.39 21.35 10.99
C TYR A 172 4.71 22.85 10.95
N LEU A 173 4.18 23.64 11.89
CA LEU A 173 4.44 25.08 11.95
C LEU A 173 5.93 25.36 12.19
N ALA A 174 6.60 24.57 13.01
CA ALA A 174 8.05 24.68 13.20
C ALA A 174 8.82 24.33 11.92
N PHE A 175 8.46 23.22 11.23
CA PHE A 175 9.06 22.85 9.94
C PHE A 175 8.91 23.97 8.90
N ARG A 176 7.71 24.56 8.81
CA ARG A 176 7.36 25.63 7.87
C ARG A 176 8.31 26.80 7.94
N GLU A 177 8.73 27.19 9.16
CA GLU A 177 9.69 28.30 9.36
C GLU A 177 11.05 28.02 8.68
N GLY A 178 11.49 26.77 8.68
CA GLY A 178 12.76 26.37 8.07
C GLY A 178 12.80 26.34 6.55
N ILE A 179 11.66 26.56 5.88
CA ILE A 179 11.58 26.55 4.40
C ILE A 179 11.01 27.85 3.80
N LYS A 180 10.75 28.87 4.62
CA LYS A 180 10.22 30.18 4.18
C LYS A 180 11.11 30.92 3.20
N ASP A 181 12.41 30.65 3.20
CA ASP A 181 13.39 31.22 2.30
C ASP A 181 13.13 30.90 0.82
N LYS A 182 12.35 29.85 0.54
CA LYS A 182 11.98 29.45 -0.82
C LYS A 182 10.45 29.44 -0.98
N ALA A 183 9.90 30.52 -1.47
CA ALA A 183 8.45 30.70 -1.60
C ALA A 183 7.71 29.52 -2.26
N VAL A 184 8.30 28.92 -3.31
CA VAL A 184 7.69 27.79 -4.01
C VAL A 184 7.67 26.53 -3.14
N SER A 185 8.80 26.23 -2.46
CA SER A 185 8.85 25.07 -1.55
C SER A 185 7.86 25.27 -0.41
N TYR A 186 7.86 26.44 0.21
CA TYR A 186 6.91 26.80 1.26
C TYR A 186 5.47 26.55 0.81
N LEU A 187 5.05 27.13 -0.32
CA LEU A 187 3.69 26.97 -0.83
C LEU A 187 3.33 25.52 -1.18
N CYS A 188 4.27 24.73 -1.73
CA CYS A 188 4.05 23.30 -1.97
C CYS A 188 3.69 22.56 -0.69
N PHE A 189 4.39 22.82 0.42
CA PHE A 189 4.12 22.17 1.70
C PHE A 189 2.84 22.71 2.36
N GLU A 190 2.54 24.01 2.24
CA GLU A 190 1.26 24.58 2.68
C GLU A 190 0.08 23.87 1.98
N VAL A 191 0.13 23.75 0.65
CA VAL A 191 -0.93 23.06 -0.10
C VAL A 191 -1.04 21.58 0.33
N LEU A 192 0.07 20.86 0.48
CA LEU A 192 0.06 19.45 0.89
C LEU A 192 -0.54 19.26 2.29
N TYR A 193 -0.10 20.09 3.25
CA TYR A 193 -0.54 19.97 4.64
C TYR A 193 -2.02 20.34 4.82
N TRP A 194 -2.44 21.49 4.28
CA TRP A 194 -3.79 21.99 4.50
C TRP A 194 -4.89 21.36 3.63
N THR A 195 -4.51 20.66 2.57
CA THR A 195 -5.49 19.95 1.71
C THR A 195 -5.46 18.43 1.86
N GLY A 196 -4.37 17.86 2.35
CA GLY A 196 -4.16 16.43 2.42
C GLY A 196 -4.10 15.74 1.06
N MET A 197 -3.85 16.50 -0.04
CA MET A 197 -3.71 15.89 -1.37
C MET A 197 -2.42 15.07 -1.48
N ARG A 198 -2.39 14.16 -2.47
CA ARG A 198 -1.19 13.37 -2.73
C ARG A 198 -0.13 14.21 -3.43
N GLU A 199 1.15 13.92 -3.17
CA GLU A 199 2.29 14.59 -3.81
C GLU A 199 2.16 14.66 -5.34
N GLY A 200 1.75 13.57 -5.99
CA GLY A 200 1.54 13.56 -7.44
C GLY A 200 0.33 14.40 -7.89
N GLU A 201 -0.67 14.62 -7.03
CA GLU A 201 -1.81 15.50 -7.30
C GLU A 201 -1.36 16.95 -7.25
N LEU A 202 -0.57 17.36 -6.23
CA LEU A 202 0.05 18.68 -6.14
C LEU A 202 0.87 19.01 -7.40
N LEU A 203 1.81 18.14 -7.76
CA LEU A 203 2.70 18.34 -8.89
C LEU A 203 2.00 18.34 -10.27
N ALA A 204 0.73 17.96 -10.32
CA ALA A 204 -0.10 18.00 -11.53
C ALA A 204 -1.04 19.19 -11.58
N LEU A 205 -1.12 20.02 -10.52
CA LEU A 205 -2.00 21.19 -10.49
C LEU A 205 -1.64 22.21 -11.57
N THR A 206 -2.68 22.77 -12.16
CA THR A 206 -2.60 23.89 -13.12
C THR A 206 -3.48 25.03 -12.63
N ALA A 207 -3.33 26.23 -13.19
CA ALA A 207 -4.17 27.37 -12.82
C ALA A 207 -5.67 27.11 -12.97
N GLU A 208 -6.08 26.33 -14.00
CA GLU A 208 -7.48 25.92 -14.21
C GLU A 208 -8.07 25.07 -13.09
N ASP A 209 -7.25 24.47 -12.24
CA ASP A 209 -7.71 23.62 -11.14
C ASP A 209 -8.01 24.42 -9.86
N ILE A 210 -7.65 25.71 -9.82
CA ILE A 210 -7.84 26.57 -8.66
C ILE A 210 -8.97 27.55 -8.95
N ASN A 211 -10.02 27.52 -8.13
CA ASN A 211 -11.09 28.49 -8.14
C ASN A 211 -10.91 29.42 -6.94
N LEU A 212 -10.43 30.63 -7.22
CA LEU A 212 -10.16 31.63 -6.19
C LEU A 212 -11.46 32.29 -5.64
N VAL A 213 -12.55 32.27 -6.42
CA VAL A 213 -13.86 32.82 -6.00
C VAL A 213 -14.50 31.88 -4.98
N ASP A 214 -14.61 30.60 -5.32
CA ASP A 214 -15.19 29.58 -4.44
C ASP A 214 -14.18 29.02 -3.43
N LYS A 215 -12.93 29.48 -3.46
CA LYS A 215 -11.82 29.02 -2.60
C LYS A 215 -11.69 27.51 -2.60
N THR A 216 -11.57 26.91 -3.79
CA THR A 216 -11.52 25.47 -3.95
C THR A 216 -10.40 25.04 -4.91
N ILE A 217 -9.89 23.83 -4.69
CA ILE A 217 -8.95 23.17 -5.60
C ILE A 217 -9.60 21.92 -6.16
N ARG A 218 -9.65 21.81 -7.49
CA ARG A 218 -10.13 20.63 -8.21
C ARG A 218 -8.99 19.65 -8.43
N ILE A 219 -9.07 18.48 -7.83
CA ILE A 219 -8.09 17.42 -7.95
C ILE A 219 -8.59 16.39 -8.96
N CYS A 220 -8.03 16.38 -10.16
CA CYS A 220 -8.45 15.51 -11.27
C CYS A 220 -7.29 14.90 -12.05
N LYS A 221 -6.05 15.22 -11.69
CA LYS A 221 -4.81 14.80 -12.36
C LYS A 221 -3.79 14.31 -11.35
N SER A 222 -2.81 13.52 -11.79
CA SER A 222 -1.68 13.10 -10.98
C SER A 222 -0.42 13.02 -11.83
N TYR A 223 0.67 13.59 -11.33
CA TYR A 223 2.00 13.55 -11.93
C TYR A 223 2.74 12.28 -11.51
N SER A 224 3.42 11.70 -12.46
CA SER A 224 4.43 10.66 -12.27
C SER A 224 5.57 10.87 -13.25
N ARG A 225 6.73 10.26 -13.01
CA ARG A 225 7.85 10.27 -13.93
C ARG A 225 8.26 8.84 -14.23
N SER A 226 8.34 8.49 -15.52
CA SER A 226 8.75 7.18 -16.00
C SER A 226 9.74 7.34 -17.13
N HIS A 227 10.83 6.58 -17.12
CA HIS A 227 11.91 6.66 -18.14
C HIS A 227 12.39 8.09 -18.44
N GLY A 228 12.53 8.92 -17.39
CA GLY A 228 12.95 10.31 -17.53
C GLY A 228 11.89 11.27 -18.09
N LYS A 229 10.71 10.79 -18.48
CA LYS A 229 9.62 11.61 -19.02
C LYS A 229 8.55 11.89 -17.97
N ASP A 230 8.05 13.10 -17.96
CA ASP A 230 6.94 13.54 -17.11
C ASP A 230 5.61 13.04 -17.69
N ILE A 231 4.81 12.38 -16.88
CA ILE A 231 3.52 11.80 -17.27
C ILE A 231 2.44 12.38 -16.36
N ILE A 232 1.48 13.07 -16.96
CA ILE A 232 0.25 13.50 -16.28
C ILE A 232 -0.85 12.49 -16.62
N SER A 233 -1.40 11.87 -15.61
CA SER A 233 -2.45 10.85 -15.77
C SER A 233 -3.69 11.19 -14.97
N THR A 234 -4.83 10.64 -15.39
CA THR A 234 -6.05 10.69 -14.58
C THR A 234 -5.91 9.81 -13.32
N PRO A 235 -6.57 10.15 -12.21
CA PRO A 235 -6.61 9.31 -11.02
C PRO A 235 -7.12 7.90 -11.31
N LYS A 236 -6.78 6.96 -10.43
CA LYS A 236 -7.13 5.53 -10.60
C LYS A 236 -8.63 5.25 -10.41
N THR A 237 -9.32 6.04 -9.58
CA THR A 237 -10.73 5.82 -9.22
C THR A 237 -11.55 7.09 -9.42
N LYS A 238 -12.87 6.94 -9.60
CA LYS A 238 -13.80 8.07 -9.75
C LYS A 238 -13.79 8.99 -8.52
N LYS A 239 -13.77 8.44 -7.31
CA LYS A 239 -13.72 9.20 -6.05
C LYS A 239 -12.40 9.95 -5.81
N SER A 240 -11.33 9.57 -6.50
CA SER A 240 -10.09 10.36 -6.46
C SER A 240 -10.23 11.72 -7.15
N LYS A 241 -11.23 11.89 -8.05
CA LYS A 241 -11.60 13.19 -8.57
C LYS A 241 -12.50 13.88 -7.55
N ARG A 242 -12.05 14.99 -7.01
CA ARG A 242 -12.73 15.72 -5.95
C ARG A 242 -12.45 17.21 -6.00
N VAL A 243 -13.25 17.98 -5.33
CA VAL A 243 -13.05 19.41 -5.08
C VAL A 243 -12.80 19.58 -3.58
N VAL A 244 -11.72 20.24 -3.23
CA VAL A 244 -11.29 20.44 -1.84
C VAL A 244 -11.39 21.93 -1.51
N PRO A 245 -12.27 22.35 -0.58
CA PRO A 245 -12.28 23.72 -0.06
C PRO A 245 -10.97 24.02 0.68
N ILE A 246 -10.45 25.24 0.50
CA ILE A 246 -9.22 25.72 1.13
C ILE A 246 -9.48 26.94 2.01
N PRO A 247 -8.67 27.11 3.08
CA PRO A 247 -8.77 28.29 3.95
C PRO A 247 -8.36 29.59 3.20
N ASP A 248 -8.84 30.70 3.69
CA ASP A 248 -8.63 32.03 3.09
C ASP A 248 -7.15 32.39 2.94
N PHE A 249 -6.35 32.11 3.96
CA PHE A 249 -4.89 32.39 3.91
C PHE A 249 -4.21 31.59 2.80
N LEU A 250 -4.57 30.32 2.58
CA LEU A 250 -3.99 29.51 1.53
C LEU A 250 -4.45 29.97 0.14
N CYS A 251 -5.71 30.41 0.03
CA CYS A 251 -6.23 31.05 -1.18
C CYS A 251 -5.44 32.32 -1.53
N GLN A 252 -5.14 33.15 -0.54
CA GLN A 252 -4.34 34.37 -0.70
C GLN A 252 -2.91 34.04 -1.15
N GLU A 253 -2.23 33.10 -0.47
CA GLU A 253 -0.86 32.69 -0.83
C GLU A 253 -0.80 32.14 -2.26
N LEU A 254 -1.79 31.33 -2.67
CA LEU A 254 -1.91 30.84 -4.04
C LEU A 254 -2.11 31.97 -5.05
N THR A 255 -2.92 32.97 -4.70
CA THR A 255 -3.17 34.15 -5.55
C THR A 255 -1.89 34.95 -5.74
N GLU A 256 -1.17 35.24 -4.67
CA GLU A 256 0.11 35.95 -4.71
C GLU A 256 1.14 35.21 -5.57
N TYR A 257 1.23 33.89 -5.39
CA TYR A 257 2.13 33.04 -6.19
C TYR A 257 1.75 33.06 -7.67
N MET A 258 0.47 32.86 -8.01
CA MET A 258 0.02 32.88 -9.40
C MET A 258 0.24 34.22 -10.07
N ASN A 259 0.05 35.34 -9.35
CA ASN A 259 0.34 36.70 -9.85
C ASN A 259 1.85 36.94 -10.06
N SER A 260 2.71 36.25 -9.31
CA SER A 260 4.16 36.37 -9.46
C SER A 260 4.71 35.57 -10.66
N MET A 261 3.91 34.67 -11.24
CA MET A 261 4.32 33.86 -12.38
C MET A 261 4.35 34.70 -13.66
N TYR A 262 5.42 34.55 -14.45
CA TYR A 262 5.54 35.25 -15.75
C TYR A 262 4.66 34.51 -16.78
N MET A 263 3.61 35.18 -17.25
CA MET A 263 2.68 34.71 -18.32
C MET A 263 2.30 33.21 -18.23
N PRO A 264 1.74 32.73 -17.11
CA PRO A 264 1.37 31.33 -16.99
C PRO A 264 0.24 31.00 -17.95
N ARG A 265 0.39 29.94 -18.74
CA ARG A 265 -0.71 29.40 -19.53
C ARG A 265 -1.66 28.63 -18.60
N PRO A 266 -2.96 28.62 -18.85
CA PRO A 266 -3.92 27.93 -17.97
C PRO A 266 -3.62 26.46 -17.71
N LYS A 267 -2.98 25.78 -18.66
CA LYS A 267 -2.63 24.35 -18.60
C LYS A 267 -1.21 24.08 -18.11
N ASP A 268 -0.41 25.11 -17.85
CA ASP A 268 0.94 24.91 -17.31
C ASP A 268 0.84 24.46 -15.85
N ARG A 269 1.76 23.57 -15.44
CA ARG A 269 1.82 23.13 -14.06
C ARG A 269 2.22 24.29 -13.15
N LEU A 270 1.48 24.54 -12.10
CA LEU A 270 1.83 25.55 -11.09
C LEU A 270 3.16 25.20 -10.40
N PHE A 271 3.41 23.90 -10.19
CA PHE A 271 4.61 23.39 -9.55
C PHE A 271 5.38 22.49 -10.52
N PRO A 272 6.19 23.05 -11.45
CA PRO A 272 6.91 22.28 -12.48
C PRO A 272 8.14 21.55 -11.92
N TYR A 273 8.00 20.95 -10.74
CA TYR A 273 9.05 20.22 -10.03
C TYR A 273 8.80 18.72 -10.08
N THR A 274 9.76 17.96 -9.51
CA THR A 274 9.70 16.52 -9.38
C THR A 274 9.47 16.11 -7.92
N LYS A 275 9.10 14.84 -7.69
CA LYS A 275 9.01 14.29 -6.33
C LYS A 275 10.32 14.36 -5.57
N SER A 276 11.45 14.16 -6.27
CA SER A 276 12.77 14.27 -5.67
C SER A 276 13.06 15.66 -5.13
N TYR A 277 12.59 16.71 -5.81
CA TYR A 277 12.71 18.08 -5.33
C TYR A 277 12.02 18.25 -3.97
N LEU A 278 10.76 17.83 -3.85
CA LEU A 278 10.01 17.92 -2.58
C LEU A 278 10.69 17.10 -1.48
N ALA A 279 11.22 15.92 -1.81
CA ALA A 279 11.94 15.08 -0.84
C ALA A 279 13.22 15.76 -0.33
N HIS A 280 13.96 16.46 -1.20
CA HIS A 280 15.15 17.23 -0.82
C HIS A 280 14.78 18.45 0.06
N GLU A 281 13.72 19.19 -0.31
CA GLU A 281 13.26 20.34 0.48
C GLU A 281 12.70 19.90 1.85
N MET A 282 11.98 18.77 1.92
CA MET A 282 11.59 18.15 3.20
C MET A 282 12.83 17.87 4.07
N GLN A 283 13.84 17.24 3.49
CA GLN A 283 15.07 16.93 4.23
C GLN A 283 15.81 18.19 4.68
N ARG A 284 15.85 19.23 3.81
CA ARG A 284 16.46 20.51 4.13
C ARG A 284 15.73 21.19 5.31
N GLY A 285 14.40 21.30 5.23
CA GLY A 285 13.59 21.91 6.27
C GLY A 285 13.72 21.18 7.62
N CYS A 286 13.63 19.85 7.63
CA CYS A 286 13.83 19.06 8.84
C CYS A 286 15.24 19.27 9.46
N LYS A 287 16.27 19.35 8.62
CA LYS A 287 17.65 19.61 9.08
C LYS A 287 17.81 21.01 9.68
N THR A 288 17.14 22.01 9.09
CA THR A 288 17.21 23.41 9.57
C THR A 288 16.48 23.58 10.92
N THR A 289 15.34 22.92 11.08
CA THR A 289 14.47 23.11 12.25
C THR A 289 14.66 22.06 13.36
N GLY A 290 15.39 20.97 13.07
CA GLY A 290 15.55 19.84 14.01
C GLY A 290 14.31 18.96 14.13
N ILE A 291 13.24 19.20 13.33
CA ILE A 291 12.02 18.39 13.37
C ILE A 291 12.28 16.99 12.76
N LYS A 292 11.65 15.98 13.33
CA LYS A 292 11.74 14.59 12.81
C LYS A 292 11.35 14.55 11.34
N LYS A 293 12.13 13.82 10.54
CA LYS A 293 11.82 13.63 9.13
C LYS A 293 10.71 12.60 8.95
N ILE A 294 9.67 12.95 8.21
CA ILE A 294 8.64 12.04 7.72
C ILE A 294 8.70 11.93 6.20
N ARG A 295 7.92 11.02 5.61
CA ARG A 295 7.76 10.95 4.14
C ARG A 295 6.82 12.05 3.67
N ILE A 296 6.96 12.53 2.43
CA ILE A 296 6.02 13.51 1.85
C ILE A 296 4.55 13.03 1.96
N HIS A 297 4.32 11.72 1.76
CA HIS A 297 2.97 11.16 1.88
C HIS A 297 2.40 11.25 3.31
N ASP A 298 3.25 11.30 4.32
CA ASP A 298 2.84 11.35 5.73
C ASP A 298 2.29 12.75 6.11
N LEU A 299 2.51 13.79 5.30
CA LEU A 299 1.79 15.09 5.43
C LEU A 299 0.27 14.91 5.26
N ARG A 300 -0.15 13.98 4.42
CA ARG A 300 -1.55 13.63 4.29
C ARG A 300 -2.08 12.92 5.55
N HIS A 301 -1.25 12.14 6.22
CA HIS A 301 -1.58 11.54 7.51
C HIS A 301 -1.64 12.61 8.61
N SER A 302 -0.73 13.59 8.56
CA SER A 302 -0.75 14.76 9.45
C SER A 302 -2.03 15.57 9.29
N HIS A 303 -2.45 15.84 8.04
CA HIS A 303 -3.72 16.49 7.75
C HIS A 303 -4.93 15.71 8.29
N ALA A 304 -4.93 14.38 8.10
CA ALA A 304 -6.00 13.53 8.61
C ALA A 304 -6.08 13.56 10.13
N SER A 305 -4.93 13.44 10.81
CA SER A 305 -4.84 13.53 12.27
C SER A 305 -5.35 14.88 12.79
N LEU A 306 -4.96 15.99 12.14
CA LEU A 306 -5.44 17.31 12.48
C LEU A 306 -6.97 17.39 12.40
N LEU A 307 -7.57 16.93 11.30
CA LEU A 307 -9.02 16.97 11.12
C LEU A 307 -9.78 16.08 12.12
N ILE A 308 -9.26 14.90 12.44
CA ILE A 308 -9.83 14.01 13.45
C ILE A 308 -9.83 14.69 14.82
N ASN A 309 -8.74 15.35 15.18
CA ASN A 309 -8.65 16.13 16.43
C ASN A 309 -9.62 17.30 16.47
N GLN A 310 -9.97 17.87 15.31
CA GLN A 310 -11.01 18.89 15.17
C GLN A 310 -12.44 18.31 15.11
N GLY A 311 -12.60 17.00 15.34
CA GLY A 311 -13.91 16.35 15.40
C GLY A 311 -14.49 15.92 14.05
N CYS A 312 -13.72 15.96 12.97
CA CYS A 312 -14.15 15.47 11.66
C CYS A 312 -14.51 13.98 11.72
N ASP A 313 -15.65 13.61 11.14
CA ASP A 313 -16.03 12.20 11.04
C ASP A 313 -15.29 11.46 9.92
N ALA A 314 -15.34 10.13 9.97
CA ALA A 314 -14.62 9.29 9.02
C ALA A 314 -15.13 9.38 7.58
N LEU A 315 -16.41 9.69 7.37
CA LEU A 315 -16.99 9.82 6.04
C LEU A 315 -16.52 11.12 5.37
N MET A 316 -16.63 12.24 6.09
CA MET A 316 -16.16 13.55 5.63
C MET A 316 -14.65 13.52 5.34
N LEU A 317 -13.86 12.87 6.21
CA LEU A 317 -12.43 12.68 6.02
C LEU A 317 -12.14 11.83 4.77
N ALA A 318 -12.88 10.72 4.55
CA ALA A 318 -12.72 9.87 3.38
C ALA A 318 -13.00 10.63 2.08
N ASP A 319 -14.04 11.45 2.03
CA ASP A 319 -14.40 12.26 0.86
C ASP A 319 -13.34 13.33 0.59
N ARG A 320 -12.92 14.07 1.62
CA ARG A 320 -11.86 15.09 1.49
C ARG A 320 -10.55 14.50 0.99
N LEU A 321 -10.16 13.33 1.51
CA LEU A 321 -8.97 12.63 1.08
C LEU A 321 -9.13 11.91 -0.28
N GLY A 322 -10.36 11.65 -0.74
CA GLY A 322 -10.66 10.90 -1.96
C GLY A 322 -10.34 9.41 -1.80
N HIS A 323 -10.75 8.82 -0.68
CA HIS A 323 -10.71 7.37 -0.48
C HIS A 323 -11.96 6.74 -1.11
N GLU A 324 -11.77 5.67 -1.87
CA GLU A 324 -12.89 4.98 -2.53
C GLU A 324 -13.85 4.34 -1.53
N LYS A 325 -13.29 3.82 -0.43
CA LYS A 325 -14.02 3.15 0.66
C LYS A 325 -13.71 3.84 1.98
N VAL A 326 -14.73 4.12 2.77
CA VAL A 326 -14.58 4.67 4.14
C VAL A 326 -13.77 3.71 5.02
N SER A 327 -13.87 2.40 4.77
CA SER A 327 -13.05 1.39 5.46
C SER A 327 -11.55 1.65 5.33
N THR A 328 -11.08 2.26 4.24
CA THR A 328 -9.66 2.65 4.09
C THR A 328 -9.28 3.71 5.14
N THR A 329 -10.14 4.71 5.36
CA THR A 329 -9.95 5.74 6.38
C THR A 329 -9.97 5.12 7.78
N LEU A 330 -10.98 4.28 8.08
CA LEU A 330 -11.10 3.62 9.38
C LEU A 330 -9.91 2.70 9.67
N ASN A 331 -9.53 1.84 8.72
CA ASN A 331 -8.39 0.93 8.90
C ASN A 331 -7.07 1.68 9.13
N THR A 332 -6.96 2.89 8.56
CA THR A 332 -5.73 3.70 8.66
C THR A 332 -5.71 4.55 9.92
N TYR A 333 -6.85 5.11 10.33
CA TYR A 333 -6.91 6.15 11.36
C TYR A 333 -7.83 5.82 12.55
N SER A 334 -8.37 4.58 12.67
CA SER A 334 -9.29 4.22 13.74
C SER A 334 -8.75 4.51 15.15
N HIS A 335 -7.44 4.30 15.33
CA HIS A 335 -6.75 4.55 16.60
C HIS A 335 -6.69 6.04 17.00
N LEU A 336 -6.87 6.97 16.05
CA LEU A 336 -6.90 8.41 16.29
C LEU A 336 -8.30 8.93 16.62
N PHE A 337 -9.35 8.17 16.30
CA PHE A 337 -10.72 8.60 16.62
C PHE A 337 -10.98 8.43 18.12
N PRO A 338 -11.32 9.50 18.85
CA PRO A 338 -11.59 9.41 20.28
C PRO A 338 -12.81 8.51 20.55
N HIS A 339 -12.77 7.77 21.65
CA HIS A 339 -13.91 7.00 22.14
C HIS A 339 -15.01 7.95 22.57
N LYS A 340 -15.90 8.33 21.65
CA LYS A 340 -16.99 9.29 21.89
C LYS A 340 -18.15 8.73 22.73
N GLN A 341 -18.07 7.51 23.26
CA GLN A 341 -19.17 6.93 24.05
C GLN A 341 -19.51 7.76 25.29
N GLN A 342 -18.50 8.25 26.01
CA GLN A 342 -18.76 9.10 27.17
C GLN A 342 -19.34 10.47 26.80
N ALA A 343 -18.89 11.06 25.68
CA ALA A 343 -19.46 12.30 25.15
C ALA A 343 -20.90 12.08 24.67
N LEU A 344 -21.19 10.93 24.06
CA LEU A 344 -22.55 10.55 23.67
C LEU A 344 -23.47 10.39 24.89
N VAL A 345 -23.00 9.71 25.94
CA VAL A 345 -23.76 9.56 27.19
C VAL A 345 -24.08 10.93 27.80
N ARG A 346 -23.10 11.83 27.90
CA ARG A 346 -23.35 13.23 28.39
C ARG A 346 -24.35 13.97 27.50
N SER A 347 -24.29 13.80 26.17
CA SER A 347 -25.25 14.38 25.25
C SER A 347 -26.66 13.81 25.47
N LEU A 348 -26.78 12.50 25.70
CA LEU A 348 -28.08 11.87 26.02
C LEU A 348 -28.61 12.33 27.37
N GLU A 349 -27.76 12.49 28.38
CA GLU A 349 -28.12 13.04 29.67
C GLU A 349 -28.62 14.48 29.56
N SER A 350 -27.99 15.31 28.71
CA SER A 350 -28.44 16.68 28.48
C SER A 350 -29.82 16.75 27.82
N LEU A 351 -30.18 15.80 26.95
CA LEU A 351 -31.48 15.70 26.32
C LEU A 351 -32.60 15.39 27.37
N VAL A 352 -32.28 14.50 28.31
CA VAL A 352 -33.23 14.18 29.41
C VAL A 352 -33.42 15.38 30.35
N GLY A 353 -32.34 16.13 30.62
CA GLY A 353 -32.42 17.39 31.40
C GLY A 353 -33.29 18.47 30.73
N VAL A 354 -33.34 18.51 29.40
CA VAL A 354 -34.23 19.40 28.65
C VAL A 354 -35.69 18.94 28.70
N ILE A 355 -35.95 17.63 28.70
CA ILE A 355 -37.29 17.05 28.73
C ILE A 355 -37.89 17.11 30.14
N ASN A 356 -37.09 16.97 31.18
CA ASN A 356 -37.47 17.08 32.57
C ASN A 356 -36.62 18.19 33.23
N PRO A 357 -36.98 19.46 33.07
CA PRO A 357 -36.30 20.52 33.82
C PRO A 357 -36.50 20.23 35.32
N VAL A 358 -35.42 19.94 36.01
CA VAL A 358 -35.45 19.85 37.49
C VAL A 358 -35.93 21.20 37.95
N PRO A 359 -37.08 21.29 38.71
CA PRO A 359 -37.54 22.56 39.23
C PRO A 359 -36.43 23.12 40.10
N GLU A 360 -36.02 24.36 39.86
CA GLU A 360 -35.09 25.06 40.72
C GLU A 360 -35.59 24.98 42.18
N PRO A 361 -34.76 24.57 43.13
CA PRO A 361 -35.14 24.56 44.52
C PRO A 361 -35.55 25.99 44.91
N PRO A 362 -36.64 26.16 45.66
CA PRO A 362 -37.13 27.49 46.02
C PRO A 362 -36.02 28.25 46.72
N VAL A 363 -35.70 29.42 46.24
CA VAL A 363 -34.76 30.36 46.84
C VAL A 363 -35.34 30.82 48.16
N GLY A 364 -34.86 30.27 49.24
CA GLY A 364 -35.19 30.73 50.57
C GLY A 364 -35.08 29.65 51.64
N VAL A 365 -34.17 29.90 52.52
CA VAL A 365 -34.08 29.45 53.90
C VAL A 365 -33.04 28.31 54.20
N LEU A 366 -32.10 28.73 55.00
CA LEU A 366 -31.22 28.04 55.89
C LEU A 366 -29.84 27.57 55.38
N GLY A 367 -28.86 28.25 55.94
CA GLY A 367 -27.46 28.01 55.83
C GLY A 367 -27.06 26.57 56.14
N ILE A 368 -26.43 25.96 55.16
CA ILE A 368 -25.60 24.78 55.33
C ILE A 368 -24.19 25.29 55.30
N PRO A 369 -23.33 24.97 56.30
CA PRO A 369 -21.95 25.38 56.28
C PRO A 369 -21.20 24.71 55.14
N PRO A 370 -20.12 25.34 54.60
CA PRO A 370 -19.38 24.79 53.49
C PRO A 370 -18.83 23.41 53.80
N VAL A 371 -19.07 22.46 52.92
CA VAL A 371 -18.46 21.15 52.95
C VAL A 371 -16.95 21.33 52.72
N ILE A 372 -16.18 21.03 53.75
CA ILE A 372 -14.71 20.99 53.65
C ILE A 372 -14.37 19.80 52.77
N GLU A 373 -13.81 20.05 51.59
CA GLU A 373 -13.19 19.02 50.75
C GLU A 373 -12.06 18.39 51.57
N PRO A 374 -11.96 17.04 51.63
CA PRO A 374 -10.81 16.39 52.28
C PRO A 374 -9.57 16.62 51.40
N GLU A 375 -8.56 17.27 51.99
CA GLU A 375 -7.22 17.38 51.42
C GLU A 375 -6.66 15.97 51.12
N LEU A 376 -6.28 15.73 49.89
CA LEU A 376 -5.55 14.55 49.46
C LEU A 376 -4.17 14.56 50.19
N PRO A 377 -3.74 13.45 50.81
CA PRO A 377 -2.45 13.41 51.48
C PRO A 377 -1.32 13.53 50.45
N LYS A 378 -0.41 14.46 50.71
CA LYS A 378 0.87 14.61 50.00
C LYS A 378 1.70 13.36 50.21
N GLU A 379 1.95 12.57 49.18
CA GLU A 379 2.92 11.48 49.19
C GLU A 379 4.32 12.02 49.43
N LYS A 380 4.89 11.60 50.57
CA LYS A 380 6.32 11.76 50.84
C LYS A 380 7.10 10.72 50.04
N ALA A 381 8.00 11.22 49.23
CA ALA A 381 9.03 10.39 48.60
C ALA A 381 9.94 9.76 49.65
N SER A 382 9.93 8.44 49.75
CA SER A 382 11.06 7.68 50.34
C SER A 382 11.17 6.34 49.61
N GLY A 383 12.36 6.12 49.06
CA GLY A 383 12.66 4.94 48.25
C GLY A 383 12.63 3.65 49.07
N ASN A 384 12.37 2.57 48.36
CA ASN A 384 13.08 1.30 48.49
C ASN A 384 12.63 0.39 47.38
N VAL A 385 13.55 0.12 46.46
CA VAL A 385 13.43 -0.88 45.38
C VAL A 385 13.56 -2.25 46.08
N ILE A 386 12.49 -3.06 46.03
CA ILE A 386 12.57 -4.49 46.34
C ILE A 386 12.46 -5.25 45.03
N GLN A 387 13.57 -5.83 44.58
CA GLN A 387 13.62 -6.84 43.54
C GLN A 387 12.96 -8.14 44.04
N MET A 388 11.98 -8.63 43.28
CA MET A 388 11.49 -10.01 43.43
C MET A 388 12.02 -10.92 42.31
N PRO A 389 12.38 -12.16 42.65
CA PRO A 389 13.05 -13.06 41.69
C PRO A 389 12.08 -13.74 40.73
N ILE A 390 12.52 -13.84 39.47
CA ILE A 390 11.85 -14.57 38.38
C ILE A 390 11.97 -16.07 38.68
N ARG A 391 10.86 -16.76 38.94
CA ARG A 391 10.78 -18.24 38.84
C ARG A 391 10.57 -18.68 37.41
N LYS A 392 11.55 -19.40 36.88
CA LYS A 392 11.42 -20.26 35.69
C LYS A 392 10.42 -21.36 36.01
N ILE A 393 9.46 -21.58 35.09
CA ILE A 393 8.71 -22.82 35.01
C ILE A 393 8.97 -23.42 33.62
N ILE A 394 9.28 -24.67 33.64
CA ILE A 394 9.71 -25.67 32.68
C ILE A 394 8.81 -25.73 31.43
#